data_5c72edaf487f1c22c376eaaffd5acb86
#
_entry.id   5c72edaf487f1c22c376eaaffd5acb86
#
_cell.length_a   1.000
_cell.length_b   1.000
_cell.length_c   1.000
_cell.angle_alpha   90.00
_cell.angle_beta   90.00
_cell.angle_gamma   90.00
#
_symmetry.space_group_name_H-M   'P 1'
#
loop_
_entity.id
_entity.type
_entity.pdbx_description
1 polymer ?
#
loop_
_entity_poly.entity_id
_entity_poly.type
_entity_poly.pdbx_seq_one_letter_code
_entity_poly.pdbx_strand_id
1 'polypeptide(L)'
;MAQKLWEKNVQVDHEVDIFTVGKDREMDLYLAKYDVLGSMAHITMLESIGLLTKEELNVLLAELRNIYAVADRGEFIIEEGIEDVHSQVELMLTRRLGDMGKKIHSGRSRNDQVLLDLKLFTRSQIQELVELVSDLFDVLISQSNRYKDVLLPGYTHLQVAMPSSFGLWFGAYAESLVDDLQLMQAAYRICNRNPLGSAAGYGSSFPLNRQMTTDLLGFDSLDYNVVYAQMGRGKMERTVAFAMAGIAATLSKLAFDACMFNSQNFGFIKLPDQFTTGSSIMPHKKNPDVFELTRAKCNKLQGLPQQIILISNNLPSGYFRDLQIIKEVFLPAFDELKDCLRMVTHMMREVKVNEHILDDDKYSLLFSVEEVNRRVLAGMPFRDAYKQVGLDIEAGKFVPSKSVNHTHEGSIGNLCNESITAMMRSVIGSFSFERMNEAEKKLIHG
;
A
#
# COMPACT_ATOMS: atom_id res chain seq x y z
N MET A 1 -8.19 15.95 -37.59
CA MET A 1 -8.05 14.67 -36.87
C MET A 1 -6.65 14.62 -36.29
N ALA A 2 -6.48 14.26 -35.03
CA ALA A 2 -5.16 14.10 -34.45
C ALA A 2 -4.50 12.87 -35.10
N GLN A 3 -3.33 13.07 -35.70
CA GLN A 3 -2.57 12.00 -36.37
C GLN A 3 -1.68 11.33 -35.34
N LYS A 4 -1.68 9.99 -35.29
CA LYS A 4 -0.79 9.24 -34.37
C LYS A 4 0.67 9.47 -34.77
N LEU A 5 1.57 9.56 -33.78
CA LEU A 5 3.01 9.83 -34.00
C LEU A 5 3.70 8.88 -34.98
N TRP A 6 3.22 7.63 -35.09
CA TRP A 6 3.75 6.59 -35.97
C TRP A 6 2.94 6.39 -37.27
N GLU A 7 1.82 7.11 -37.43
CA GLU A 7 0.93 6.97 -38.60
C GLU A 7 1.59 7.63 -39.83
N LYS A 8 1.79 6.82 -40.87
CA LYS A 8 2.34 7.31 -42.13
C LYS A 8 1.22 7.56 -43.15
N ASN A 9 0.85 6.54 -43.93
CA ASN A 9 -0.14 6.69 -45.00
C ASN A 9 -1.27 5.64 -44.92
N VAL A 10 -1.35 4.87 -43.85
CA VAL A 10 -2.37 3.82 -43.67
C VAL A 10 -3.09 4.09 -42.36
N GLN A 11 -4.39 4.33 -42.45
CA GLN A 11 -5.24 4.47 -41.28
C GLN A 11 -5.45 3.08 -40.64
N VAL A 12 -5.28 2.97 -39.31
CA VAL A 12 -5.55 1.74 -38.56
C VAL A 12 -7.05 1.47 -38.58
N ASP A 13 -7.40 0.21 -38.73
CA ASP A 13 -8.79 -0.22 -38.59
C ASP A 13 -9.37 0.19 -37.25
N HIS A 14 -10.61 0.67 -37.25
CA HIS A 14 -11.25 1.24 -36.06
C HIS A 14 -11.43 0.20 -34.93
N GLU A 15 -11.80 -1.03 -35.24
CA GLU A 15 -11.99 -2.09 -34.25
C GLU A 15 -10.64 -2.52 -33.65
N VAL A 16 -9.59 -2.59 -34.49
CA VAL A 16 -8.22 -2.86 -34.05
C VAL A 16 -7.72 -1.74 -33.13
N ASP A 17 -8.05 -0.49 -33.45
CA ASP A 17 -7.67 0.66 -32.60
C ASP A 17 -8.33 0.59 -31.24
N ILE A 18 -9.64 0.38 -31.17
CA ILE A 18 -10.39 0.24 -29.92
C ILE A 18 -9.83 -0.91 -29.09
N PHE A 19 -9.61 -2.08 -29.70
CA PHE A 19 -9.09 -3.24 -28.98
C PHE A 19 -7.68 -3.02 -28.42
N THR A 20 -6.78 -2.38 -29.19
CA THR A 20 -5.39 -2.19 -28.79
C THR A 20 -5.20 -1.05 -27.81
N VAL A 21 -6.03 -0.01 -27.85
CA VAL A 21 -6.02 1.06 -26.85
C VAL A 21 -6.67 0.59 -25.54
N GLY A 22 -7.80 -0.15 -25.63
CA GLY A 22 -8.50 -0.68 -24.48
C GLY A 22 -8.80 0.42 -23.44
N LYS A 23 -8.43 0.17 -22.19
CA LYS A 23 -8.58 1.12 -21.08
C LYS A 23 -7.36 2.03 -20.85
N ASP A 24 -6.40 2.04 -21.75
CA ASP A 24 -5.13 2.73 -21.54
C ASP A 24 -5.32 4.23 -21.28
N ARG A 25 -6.24 4.88 -22.00
CA ARG A 25 -6.57 6.31 -21.78
C ARG A 25 -7.07 6.59 -20.36
N GLU A 26 -7.92 5.70 -19.81
CA GLU A 26 -8.43 5.85 -18.44
C GLU A 26 -7.31 5.64 -17.41
N MET A 27 -6.49 4.62 -17.62
CA MET A 27 -5.40 4.28 -16.72
C MET A 27 -4.27 5.32 -16.78
N ASP A 28 -4.01 5.89 -17.93
CA ASP A 28 -2.97 6.91 -18.10
C ASP A 28 -3.30 8.24 -17.40
N LEU A 29 -4.56 8.49 -17.05
CA LEU A 29 -4.91 9.64 -16.22
C LEU A 29 -4.25 9.59 -14.83
N TYR A 30 -4.04 8.40 -14.28
CA TYR A 30 -3.23 8.22 -13.05
C TYR A 30 -1.80 8.67 -13.22
N LEU A 31 -1.27 8.63 -14.43
CA LEU A 31 0.13 8.88 -14.76
C LEU A 31 0.40 10.32 -15.24
N ALA A 32 -0.64 11.11 -15.53
CA ALA A 32 -0.53 12.39 -16.22
C ALA A 32 0.48 13.37 -15.57
N LYS A 33 0.40 13.60 -14.27
CA LYS A 33 1.34 14.50 -13.59
C LYS A 33 2.77 13.96 -13.56
N TYR A 34 2.94 12.64 -13.56
CA TYR A 34 4.24 11.98 -13.51
C TYR A 34 4.94 11.99 -14.87
N ASP A 35 4.20 11.85 -15.98
CA ASP A 35 4.73 12.06 -17.33
C ASP A 35 5.26 13.49 -17.51
N VAL A 36 4.53 14.48 -16.98
CA VAL A 36 4.97 15.88 -17.02
C VAL A 36 6.24 16.10 -16.20
N LEU A 37 6.33 15.53 -14.99
CA LEU A 37 7.55 15.59 -14.16
C LEU A 37 8.75 14.94 -14.88
N GLY A 38 8.55 13.75 -15.42
CA GLY A 38 9.55 13.05 -16.22
C GLY A 38 10.00 13.88 -17.42
N SER A 39 9.07 14.53 -18.09
CA SER A 39 9.34 15.41 -19.23
C SER A 39 10.13 16.65 -18.82
N MET A 40 9.85 17.29 -17.67
CA MET A 40 10.65 18.43 -17.17
C MET A 40 12.10 18.03 -16.90
N ALA A 41 12.33 16.89 -16.25
CA ALA A 41 13.68 16.38 -16.01
C ALA A 41 14.41 16.03 -17.30
N HIS A 42 13.68 15.44 -18.25
CA HIS A 42 14.23 15.06 -19.56
C HIS A 42 14.68 16.26 -20.39
N ILE A 43 13.84 17.30 -20.54
CA ILE A 43 14.23 18.48 -21.32
C ILE A 43 15.36 19.28 -20.66
N THR A 44 15.44 19.27 -19.33
CA THR A 44 16.58 19.86 -18.61
C THR A 44 17.88 19.11 -18.93
N MET A 45 17.83 17.81 -19.07
CA MET A 45 18.95 17.01 -19.53
C MET A 45 19.27 17.28 -21.01
N LEU A 46 18.25 17.42 -21.89
CA LEU A 46 18.45 17.71 -23.30
C LEU A 46 19.19 19.04 -23.53
N GLU A 47 18.91 20.07 -22.75
CA GLU A 47 19.65 21.33 -22.77
C GLU A 47 21.10 21.09 -22.37
N SER A 48 21.38 20.35 -21.36
CA SER A 48 22.75 20.08 -20.88
C SER A 48 23.63 19.36 -21.90
N ILE A 49 23.04 18.66 -22.85
CA ILE A 49 23.74 17.96 -23.95
C ILE A 49 23.64 18.69 -25.30
N GLY A 50 23.11 19.93 -25.30
CA GLY A 50 23.07 20.80 -26.47
C GLY A 50 21.96 20.51 -27.50
N LEU A 51 20.94 19.72 -27.14
CA LEU A 51 19.77 19.44 -27.98
C LEU A 51 18.67 20.52 -27.85
N LEU A 52 18.72 21.31 -26.78
CA LEU A 52 17.89 22.47 -26.55
C LEU A 52 18.78 23.67 -26.19
N THR A 53 18.35 24.89 -26.55
CA THR A 53 18.95 26.10 -26.01
C THR A 53 18.37 26.40 -24.62
N LYS A 54 19.01 27.30 -23.87
CA LYS A 54 18.52 27.74 -22.56
C LYS A 54 17.17 28.44 -22.66
N GLU A 55 16.97 29.21 -23.72
CA GLU A 55 15.72 29.90 -24.01
C GLU A 55 14.59 28.91 -24.29
N GLU A 56 14.85 27.91 -25.14
CA GLU A 56 13.88 26.82 -25.40
C GLU A 56 13.53 26.06 -24.14
N LEU A 57 14.50 25.69 -23.29
CA LEU A 57 14.27 25.04 -22.03
C LEU A 57 13.33 25.85 -21.14
N ASN A 58 13.59 27.15 -20.95
CA ASN A 58 12.77 28.01 -20.10
C ASN A 58 11.30 28.06 -20.57
N VAL A 59 11.07 28.17 -21.87
CA VAL A 59 9.73 28.22 -22.48
C VAL A 59 9.02 26.87 -22.30
N LEU A 60 9.69 25.76 -22.55
CA LEU A 60 9.15 24.42 -22.40
C LEU A 60 8.83 24.08 -20.93
N LEU A 61 9.72 24.45 -19.99
CA LEU A 61 9.47 24.26 -18.55
C LEU A 61 8.25 25.06 -18.09
N ALA A 62 8.11 26.32 -18.53
CA ALA A 62 6.95 27.14 -18.17
C ALA A 62 5.62 26.46 -18.61
N GLU A 63 5.59 25.95 -19.85
CA GLU A 63 4.40 25.29 -20.36
C GLU A 63 4.15 23.92 -19.70
N LEU A 64 5.19 23.13 -19.44
CA LEU A 64 5.04 21.86 -18.70
C LEU A 64 4.51 22.10 -17.28
N ARG A 65 4.92 23.17 -16.60
CA ARG A 65 4.35 23.56 -15.29
C ARG A 65 2.86 23.89 -15.37
N ASN A 66 2.41 24.54 -16.46
CA ASN A 66 0.99 24.77 -16.70
C ASN A 66 0.23 23.45 -16.88
N ILE A 67 0.79 22.52 -17.67
CA ILE A 67 0.19 21.20 -17.90
C ILE A 67 0.18 20.38 -16.59
N TYR A 68 1.26 20.44 -15.81
CA TYR A 68 1.33 19.81 -14.48
C TYR A 68 0.19 20.30 -13.57
N ALA A 69 -0.02 21.61 -13.50
CA ALA A 69 -1.08 22.17 -12.66
C ALA A 69 -2.49 21.72 -13.10
N VAL A 70 -2.71 21.51 -14.40
CA VAL A 70 -3.97 20.93 -14.92
C VAL A 70 -4.11 19.47 -14.49
N ALA A 71 -3.03 18.68 -14.62
CA ALA A 71 -3.03 17.27 -14.22
C ALA A 71 -3.22 17.08 -12.71
N ASP A 72 -2.56 17.90 -11.89
CA ASP A 72 -2.62 17.83 -10.43
C ASP A 72 -4.03 18.19 -9.88
N ARG A 73 -4.79 19.03 -10.59
CA ARG A 73 -6.20 19.31 -10.28
C ARG A 73 -7.18 18.25 -10.79
N GLY A 74 -6.69 17.18 -11.47
CA GLY A 74 -7.54 16.15 -12.07
C GLY A 74 -8.34 16.63 -13.29
N GLU A 75 -7.91 17.72 -13.94
CA GLU A 75 -8.56 18.32 -15.11
C GLU A 75 -7.92 17.89 -16.44
N PHE A 76 -6.88 17.03 -16.39
CA PHE A 76 -6.19 16.55 -17.58
C PHE A 76 -7.07 15.55 -18.35
N ILE A 77 -7.14 15.73 -19.66
CA ILE A 77 -7.95 14.90 -20.55
C ILE A 77 -7.08 14.36 -21.67
N ILE A 78 -7.21 13.08 -21.97
CA ILE A 78 -6.67 12.47 -23.18
C ILE A 78 -7.76 12.53 -24.24
N GLU A 79 -7.54 13.33 -25.29
CA GLU A 79 -8.51 13.61 -26.33
C GLU A 79 -8.83 12.35 -27.15
N GLU A 80 -10.02 12.30 -27.72
CA GLU A 80 -10.39 11.23 -28.64
C GLU A 80 -9.43 11.21 -29.86
N GLY A 81 -8.97 10.03 -30.23
CA GLY A 81 -7.97 9.82 -31.28
C GLY A 81 -6.52 9.92 -30.78
N ILE A 82 -6.27 10.34 -29.54
CA ILE A 82 -4.95 10.25 -28.89
C ILE A 82 -4.82 8.92 -28.16
N GLU A 83 -3.68 8.25 -28.28
CA GLU A 83 -3.49 6.89 -27.78
C GLU A 83 -3.19 6.85 -26.29
N ASP A 84 -2.38 7.78 -25.78
CA ASP A 84 -1.82 7.76 -24.43
C ASP A 84 -1.49 9.17 -23.89
N VAL A 85 -1.08 9.22 -22.62
CA VAL A 85 -0.70 10.46 -21.93
C VAL A 85 0.50 11.16 -22.61
N HIS A 86 1.49 10.38 -23.07
CA HIS A 86 2.70 10.93 -23.70
C HIS A 86 2.37 11.73 -24.96
N SER A 87 1.51 11.15 -25.79
CA SER A 87 1.02 11.81 -27.01
C SER A 87 0.18 13.04 -26.70
N GLN A 88 -0.63 13.00 -25.63
CA GLN A 88 -1.43 14.15 -25.23
C GLN A 88 -0.55 15.32 -24.75
N VAL A 89 0.46 15.05 -23.94
CA VAL A 89 1.41 16.09 -23.47
C VAL A 89 2.18 16.70 -24.66
N GLU A 90 2.70 15.88 -25.57
CA GLU A 90 3.37 16.37 -26.78
C GLU A 90 2.44 17.20 -27.67
N LEU A 91 1.18 16.78 -27.84
CA LEU A 91 0.17 17.52 -28.59
C LEU A 91 -0.11 18.89 -27.96
N MET A 92 -0.27 18.97 -26.64
CA MET A 92 -0.49 20.23 -25.92
C MET A 92 0.68 21.18 -26.11
N LEU A 93 1.92 20.70 -25.97
CA LEU A 93 3.12 21.47 -26.21
C LEU A 93 3.22 21.95 -27.66
N THR A 94 2.96 21.07 -28.62
CA THR A 94 3.03 21.39 -30.05
C THR A 94 1.97 22.43 -30.47
N ARG A 95 0.76 22.32 -29.91
CA ARG A 95 -0.29 23.34 -30.18
C ARG A 95 0.08 24.74 -29.70
N ARG A 96 0.80 24.81 -28.58
CA ARG A 96 1.19 26.09 -27.98
C ARG A 96 2.53 26.64 -28.50
N LEU A 97 3.49 25.76 -28.76
CA LEU A 97 4.88 26.13 -29.00
C LEU A 97 5.38 25.72 -30.41
N GLY A 98 4.51 25.13 -31.24
CA GLY A 98 4.87 24.69 -32.58
C GLY A 98 5.97 23.62 -32.57
N ASP A 99 6.96 23.79 -33.48
CA ASP A 99 8.05 22.81 -33.65
C ASP A 99 8.94 22.65 -32.38
N MET A 100 8.99 23.67 -31.54
CA MET A 100 9.70 23.55 -30.24
C MET A 100 9.09 22.47 -29.36
N GLY A 101 7.76 22.34 -29.31
CA GLY A 101 7.08 21.31 -28.54
C GLY A 101 7.43 19.90 -28.98
N LYS A 102 7.74 19.68 -30.26
CA LYS A 102 8.13 18.35 -30.79
C LYS A 102 9.52 17.88 -30.33
N LYS A 103 10.39 18.81 -29.90
CA LYS A 103 11.77 18.49 -29.47
C LYS A 103 11.79 17.64 -28.19
N ILE A 104 10.72 17.64 -27.40
CA ILE A 104 10.59 16.91 -26.13
C ILE A 104 10.81 15.40 -26.29
N HIS A 105 10.51 14.83 -27.47
CA HIS A 105 10.59 13.39 -27.72
C HIS A 105 12.03 12.91 -28.02
N SER A 106 12.98 13.81 -28.25
CA SER A 106 14.36 13.46 -28.61
C SER A 106 15.03 12.57 -27.56
N GLY A 107 15.59 11.44 -27.99
CA GLY A 107 16.36 10.54 -27.12
C GLY A 107 15.56 9.66 -26.16
N ARG A 108 14.25 9.61 -26.26
CA ARG A 108 13.39 8.72 -25.48
C ARG A 108 12.39 7.94 -26.33
N SER A 109 11.72 6.98 -25.72
CA SER A 109 10.62 6.21 -26.30
C SER A 109 9.44 6.23 -25.34
N ARG A 110 8.22 5.98 -25.84
CA ARG A 110 7.07 5.69 -24.98
C ARG A 110 7.36 4.58 -23.98
N ASN A 111 8.24 3.63 -24.34
CA ASN A 111 8.57 2.51 -23.48
C ASN A 111 9.27 2.95 -22.19
N ASP A 112 10.29 3.82 -22.25
CA ASP A 112 10.97 4.30 -21.04
C ASP A 112 10.20 5.44 -20.35
N GLN A 113 9.33 6.18 -21.07
CA GLN A 113 8.40 7.13 -20.46
C GLN A 113 7.42 6.42 -19.51
N VAL A 114 6.68 5.42 -19.98
CA VAL A 114 5.70 4.72 -19.16
C VAL A 114 6.35 3.98 -17.97
N LEU A 115 7.58 3.48 -18.14
CA LEU A 115 8.35 2.89 -17.03
C LEU A 115 8.65 3.93 -15.95
N LEU A 116 9.06 5.13 -16.37
CA LEU A 116 9.35 6.23 -15.47
C LEU A 116 8.08 6.66 -14.73
N ASP A 117 6.99 6.90 -15.46
CA ASP A 117 5.72 7.36 -14.89
C ASP A 117 5.17 6.38 -13.86
N LEU A 118 5.20 5.08 -14.16
CA LEU A 118 4.80 4.03 -13.23
C LEU A 118 5.66 4.04 -11.96
N LYS A 119 6.97 4.28 -12.06
CA LYS A 119 7.84 4.35 -10.89
C LYS A 119 7.63 5.62 -10.07
N LEU A 120 7.43 6.77 -10.73
CA LEU A 120 7.11 8.03 -10.05
C LEU A 120 5.76 7.92 -9.33
N PHE A 121 4.72 7.45 -10.02
CA PHE A 121 3.42 7.15 -9.43
C PHE A 121 3.54 6.21 -8.23
N THR A 122 4.21 5.06 -8.41
CA THR A 122 4.30 4.03 -7.37
C THR A 122 5.03 4.55 -6.13
N ARG A 123 6.10 5.34 -6.29
CA ARG A 123 6.81 5.96 -5.15
C ARG A 123 5.89 6.87 -4.34
N SER A 124 5.12 7.73 -5.02
CA SER A 124 4.15 8.62 -4.38
C SER A 124 3.05 7.83 -3.67
N GLN A 125 2.52 6.78 -4.31
CA GLN A 125 1.48 5.93 -3.71
C GLN A 125 2.00 5.12 -2.52
N ILE A 126 3.25 4.67 -2.54
CA ILE A 126 3.87 4.01 -1.39
C ILE A 126 4.00 4.98 -0.22
N GLN A 127 4.37 6.25 -0.46
CA GLN A 127 4.43 7.25 0.61
C GLN A 127 3.06 7.42 1.27
N GLU A 128 2.00 7.60 0.50
CA GLU A 128 0.63 7.70 1.04
C GLU A 128 0.21 6.46 1.83
N LEU A 129 0.57 5.26 1.34
CA LEU A 129 0.29 4.01 2.06
C LEU A 129 1.05 3.94 3.40
N VAL A 130 2.32 4.33 3.42
CA VAL A 130 3.14 4.34 4.65
C VAL A 130 2.55 5.31 5.68
N GLU A 131 2.09 6.49 5.24
CA GLU A 131 1.43 7.46 6.11
C GLU A 131 0.12 6.88 6.70
N LEU A 132 -0.73 6.26 5.88
CA LEU A 132 -1.97 5.65 6.34
C LEU A 132 -1.76 4.43 7.25
N VAL A 133 -0.73 3.62 7.00
CA VAL A 133 -0.36 2.52 7.89
C VAL A 133 0.17 3.06 9.22
N SER A 134 0.95 4.15 9.21
CA SER A 134 1.40 4.84 10.42
C SER A 134 0.23 5.36 11.24
N ASP A 135 -0.78 5.97 10.60
CA ASP A 135 -1.99 6.44 11.28
C ASP A 135 -2.76 5.30 11.97
N LEU A 136 -2.92 4.18 11.28
CA LEU A 136 -3.55 2.99 11.86
C LEU A 136 -2.72 2.42 13.02
N PHE A 137 -1.41 2.33 12.85
CA PHE A 137 -0.47 1.89 13.89
C PHE A 137 -0.63 2.74 15.16
N ASP A 138 -0.63 4.06 15.04
CA ASP A 138 -0.76 4.97 16.18
C ASP A 138 -2.10 4.80 16.92
N VAL A 139 -3.18 4.57 16.18
CA VAL A 139 -4.49 4.25 16.76
C VAL A 139 -4.43 2.93 17.53
N LEU A 140 -3.85 1.88 16.94
CA LEU A 140 -3.75 0.57 17.59
C LEU A 140 -2.88 0.60 18.85
N ILE A 141 -1.74 1.29 18.82
CA ILE A 141 -0.89 1.49 20.02
C ILE A 141 -1.61 2.30 21.09
N SER A 142 -2.34 3.34 20.70
CA SER A 142 -3.15 4.13 21.64
C SER A 142 -4.22 3.28 22.32
N GLN A 143 -4.94 2.46 21.55
CA GLN A 143 -5.94 1.53 22.10
C GLN A 143 -5.30 0.44 22.96
N SER A 144 -4.14 -0.10 22.55
CA SER A 144 -3.36 -1.06 23.33
C SER A 144 -3.01 -0.50 24.71
N ASN A 145 -2.49 0.72 24.76
CA ASN A 145 -2.15 1.39 26.02
C ASN A 145 -3.38 1.70 26.87
N ARG A 146 -4.48 2.13 26.25
CA ARG A 146 -5.73 2.48 26.93
C ARG A 146 -6.37 1.27 27.62
N TYR A 147 -6.35 0.12 26.96
CA TYR A 147 -7.03 -1.10 27.43
C TYR A 147 -6.05 -2.19 27.87
N LYS A 148 -4.83 -1.81 28.27
CA LYS A 148 -3.76 -2.74 28.67
C LYS A 148 -4.16 -3.67 29.78
N ASP A 149 -4.97 -3.19 30.73
CA ASP A 149 -5.37 -3.91 31.95
C ASP A 149 -6.76 -4.60 31.77
N VAL A 150 -7.42 -4.44 30.62
CA VAL A 150 -8.72 -5.07 30.36
C VAL A 150 -8.50 -6.45 29.77
N LEU A 151 -8.81 -7.47 30.57
CA LEU A 151 -8.64 -8.86 30.17
C LEU A 151 -9.62 -9.26 29.06
N LEU A 152 -9.14 -10.11 28.17
CA LEU A 152 -9.85 -10.69 27.04
C LEU A 152 -9.67 -12.22 27.08
N PRO A 153 -10.72 -13.04 26.85
CA PRO A 153 -10.53 -14.47 26.70
C PRO A 153 -9.65 -14.79 25.49
N GLY A 154 -8.53 -15.45 25.71
CA GLY A 154 -7.70 -16.02 24.65
C GLY A 154 -8.27 -17.35 24.17
N TYR A 155 -8.21 -17.59 22.86
CA TYR A 155 -8.71 -18.77 22.19
C TYR A 155 -7.61 -19.51 21.45
N THR A 156 -7.65 -20.84 21.54
CA THR A 156 -6.95 -21.74 20.61
C THR A 156 -7.97 -22.75 20.08
N HIS A 157 -7.94 -23.06 18.79
CA HIS A 157 -8.92 -23.95 18.13
C HIS A 157 -10.39 -23.53 18.34
N LEU A 158 -10.65 -22.23 18.49
CA LEU A 158 -11.95 -21.64 18.87
C LEU A 158 -12.48 -22.17 20.23
N GLN A 159 -11.60 -22.67 21.08
CA GLN A 159 -11.90 -23.05 22.46
C GLN A 159 -11.27 -22.02 23.40
N VAL A 160 -11.97 -21.75 24.52
CA VAL A 160 -11.44 -20.88 25.58
C VAL A 160 -10.15 -21.50 26.12
N ALA A 161 -9.08 -20.75 26.15
CA ALA A 161 -7.74 -21.23 26.48
C ALA A 161 -7.16 -20.56 27.72
N MET A 162 -6.62 -19.37 27.60
CA MET A 162 -5.91 -18.63 28.63
C MET A 162 -6.33 -17.16 28.68
N PRO A 163 -6.05 -16.43 29.77
CA PRO A 163 -6.22 -14.99 29.80
C PRO A 163 -5.37 -14.31 28.74
N SER A 164 -5.97 -13.36 28.04
CA SER A 164 -5.32 -12.36 27.18
C SER A 164 -5.76 -10.98 27.65
N SER A 165 -5.41 -9.92 26.89
CA SER A 165 -5.92 -8.58 27.10
C SER A 165 -6.22 -7.87 25.78
N PHE A 166 -7.08 -6.85 25.83
CA PHE A 166 -7.24 -5.96 24.67
C PHE A 166 -5.95 -5.24 24.32
N GLY A 167 -5.10 -4.93 25.33
CA GLY A 167 -3.78 -4.40 25.09
C GLY A 167 -2.93 -5.28 24.19
N LEU A 168 -2.89 -6.60 24.45
CA LEU A 168 -2.20 -7.56 23.58
C LEU A 168 -2.84 -7.65 22.19
N TRP A 169 -4.17 -7.69 22.12
CA TRP A 169 -4.88 -7.81 20.83
C TRP A 169 -4.59 -6.64 19.89
N PHE A 170 -4.72 -5.41 20.36
CA PHE A 170 -4.38 -4.21 19.56
C PHE A 170 -2.89 -4.16 19.25
N GLY A 171 -2.02 -4.43 20.23
CA GLY A 171 -0.57 -4.43 20.07
C GLY A 171 -0.07 -5.45 19.05
N ALA A 172 -0.69 -6.63 18.97
CA ALA A 172 -0.32 -7.66 18.00
C ALA A 172 -0.54 -7.20 16.55
N TYR A 173 -1.64 -6.49 16.26
CA TYR A 173 -1.86 -5.91 14.92
C TYR A 173 -0.95 -4.73 14.63
N ALA A 174 -0.62 -3.92 15.65
CA ALA A 174 0.37 -2.85 15.49
C ALA A 174 1.75 -3.42 15.13
N GLU A 175 2.20 -4.47 15.81
CA GLU A 175 3.49 -5.12 15.51
C GLU A 175 3.49 -5.79 14.13
N SER A 176 2.38 -6.42 13.71
CA SER A 176 2.23 -6.98 12.37
C SER A 176 2.41 -5.94 11.26
N LEU A 177 1.91 -4.70 11.46
CA LEU A 177 2.08 -3.61 10.50
C LEU A 177 3.55 -3.18 10.35
N VAL A 178 4.40 -3.38 11.36
CA VAL A 178 5.84 -3.13 11.24
C VAL A 178 6.47 -4.05 10.21
N ASP A 179 6.14 -5.35 10.26
CA ASP A 179 6.65 -6.33 9.31
C ASP A 179 6.15 -6.06 7.90
N ASP A 180 4.88 -5.67 7.76
CA ASP A 180 4.31 -5.29 6.47
C ASP A 180 5.05 -4.09 5.84
N LEU A 181 5.41 -3.07 6.65
CA LEU A 181 6.21 -1.94 6.16
C LEU A 181 7.67 -2.29 5.87
N GLN A 182 8.27 -3.27 6.53
CA GLN A 182 9.60 -3.78 6.15
C GLN A 182 9.58 -4.37 4.73
N LEU A 183 8.55 -5.14 4.39
CA LEU A 183 8.37 -5.67 3.05
C LEU A 183 8.11 -4.55 2.03
N MET A 184 7.29 -3.56 2.39
CA MET A 184 7.03 -2.39 1.54
C MET A 184 8.31 -1.57 1.30
N GLN A 185 9.19 -1.43 2.30
CA GLN A 185 10.47 -0.74 2.18
C GLN A 185 11.41 -1.47 1.20
N ALA A 186 11.44 -2.80 1.23
CA ALA A 186 12.20 -3.58 0.24
C ALA A 186 11.65 -3.39 -1.18
N ALA A 187 10.32 -3.35 -1.34
CA ALA A 187 9.67 -3.07 -2.62
C ALA A 187 9.95 -1.63 -3.10
N TYR A 188 9.92 -0.65 -2.20
CA TYR A 188 10.26 0.73 -2.50
C TYR A 188 11.67 0.89 -3.06
N ARG A 189 12.67 0.22 -2.49
CA ARG A 189 14.07 0.24 -3.00
C ARG A 189 14.18 -0.28 -4.44
N ILE A 190 13.36 -1.26 -4.81
CA ILE A 190 13.33 -1.77 -6.20
C ILE A 190 12.66 -0.75 -7.12
N CYS A 191 11.59 -0.11 -6.66
CA CYS A 191 10.88 0.93 -7.40
C CYS A 191 11.73 2.20 -7.56
N ASN A 192 12.51 2.60 -6.55
CA ASN A 192 13.23 3.86 -6.49
C ASN A 192 14.54 3.87 -7.29
N ARG A 193 14.46 3.42 -8.56
CA ARG A 193 15.56 3.40 -9.52
C ARG A 193 15.09 3.94 -10.87
N ASN A 194 15.82 4.90 -11.43
CA ASN A 194 15.46 5.60 -12.66
C ASN A 194 15.64 4.74 -13.91
N PRO A 195 14.59 4.47 -14.72
CA PRO A 195 14.68 3.74 -15.98
C PRO A 195 14.92 4.65 -17.19
N LEU A 196 14.71 5.98 -17.06
CA LEU A 196 14.71 6.92 -18.16
C LEU A 196 16.06 6.93 -18.89
N GLY A 197 16.01 7.10 -20.21
CA GLY A 197 17.17 7.01 -21.10
C GLY A 197 17.51 5.58 -21.53
N SER A 198 16.69 4.58 -21.15
CA SER A 198 16.75 3.25 -21.74
C SER A 198 16.14 3.22 -23.15
N ALA A 199 15.41 4.26 -23.53
CA ALA A 199 14.70 4.40 -24.80
C ALA A 199 13.79 3.20 -25.06
N ALA A 200 13.86 2.61 -26.24
CA ALA A 200 13.09 1.40 -26.56
C ALA A 200 13.63 0.11 -25.86
N GLY A 201 14.56 0.24 -24.92
CA GLY A 201 15.17 -0.86 -24.19
C GLY A 201 16.61 -1.18 -24.61
N TYR A 202 17.16 -0.43 -25.54
CA TYR A 202 18.50 -0.69 -26.09
C TYR A 202 19.39 0.57 -26.07
N GLY A 203 18.97 1.62 -25.37
CA GLY A 203 19.69 2.89 -25.28
C GLY A 203 19.51 3.78 -26.51
N SER A 204 20.38 4.77 -26.63
CA SER A 204 20.34 5.79 -27.69
C SER A 204 21.76 6.17 -28.13
N SER A 205 21.92 6.62 -29.37
CA SER A 205 23.15 7.24 -29.84
C SER A 205 23.32 8.70 -29.39
N PHE A 206 22.30 9.32 -28.77
CA PHE A 206 22.46 10.60 -28.09
C PHE A 206 23.27 10.44 -26.80
N PRO A 207 24.12 11.40 -26.42
CA PRO A 207 24.93 11.33 -25.20
C PRO A 207 24.10 11.66 -23.95
N LEU A 208 23.04 10.88 -23.70
CA LEU A 208 22.07 11.13 -22.61
C LEU A 208 22.74 11.07 -21.23
N ASN A 209 22.48 12.08 -20.40
CA ASN A 209 22.94 12.13 -19.02
C ASN A 209 21.88 11.56 -18.09
N ARG A 210 21.86 10.22 -17.95
CA ARG A 210 20.90 9.49 -17.11
C ARG A 210 21.10 9.78 -15.62
N GLN A 211 22.33 10.10 -15.18
CA GLN A 211 22.57 10.48 -13.79
C GLN A 211 21.88 11.80 -13.47
N MET A 212 21.95 12.78 -14.37
CA MET A 212 21.27 14.07 -14.18
C MET A 212 19.75 13.90 -13.99
N THR A 213 19.10 13.08 -14.84
CA THR A 213 17.66 12.83 -14.70
C THR A 213 17.34 12.05 -13.42
N THR A 214 18.24 11.18 -12.94
CA THR A 214 18.12 10.48 -11.66
C THR A 214 18.10 11.46 -10.50
N ASP A 215 19.00 12.41 -10.48
CA ASP A 215 19.12 13.43 -9.43
C ASP A 215 17.95 14.41 -9.46
N LEU A 216 17.56 14.88 -10.67
CA LEU A 216 16.43 15.79 -10.87
C LEU A 216 15.08 15.17 -10.41
N LEU A 217 14.92 13.87 -10.53
CA LEU A 217 13.71 13.14 -10.13
C LEU A 217 13.81 12.52 -8.73
N GLY A 218 14.92 12.72 -8.02
CA GLY A 218 15.11 12.24 -6.65
C GLY A 218 15.14 10.73 -6.50
N PHE A 219 15.56 10.00 -7.54
CA PHE A 219 15.80 8.55 -7.43
C PHE A 219 17.09 8.26 -6.67
N ASP A 220 17.16 7.12 -5.97
CA ASP A 220 18.37 6.70 -5.28
C ASP A 220 19.46 6.22 -6.24
N SER A 221 19.09 5.63 -7.36
CA SER A 221 20.02 5.09 -8.36
C SER A 221 19.37 4.91 -9.73
N LEU A 222 20.12 4.33 -10.66
CA LEU A 222 19.67 3.96 -12.00
C LEU A 222 19.26 2.48 -12.09
N ASP A 223 18.38 2.16 -13.02
CA ASP A 223 18.39 0.87 -13.69
C ASP A 223 19.54 0.92 -14.72
N TYR A 224 20.73 0.44 -14.34
CA TYR A 224 21.95 0.65 -15.11
C TYR A 224 21.90 -0.01 -16.51
N ASN A 225 21.48 -1.26 -16.56
CA ASN A 225 21.33 -1.97 -17.82
C ASN A 225 20.02 -1.59 -18.51
N VAL A 226 20.09 -1.03 -19.71
CA VAL A 226 18.93 -0.53 -20.46
C VAL A 226 17.95 -1.63 -20.86
N VAL A 227 18.42 -2.86 -21.07
CA VAL A 227 17.57 -4.03 -21.33
C VAL A 227 16.83 -4.42 -20.04
N TYR A 228 17.55 -4.41 -18.91
CA TYR A 228 16.93 -4.67 -17.60
C TYR A 228 15.86 -3.63 -17.25
N ALA A 229 16.06 -2.37 -17.59
CA ALA A 229 15.05 -1.33 -17.36
C ALA A 229 13.67 -1.73 -17.95
N GLN A 230 13.65 -2.26 -19.17
CA GLN A 230 12.43 -2.79 -19.80
C GLN A 230 11.94 -4.09 -19.16
N MET A 231 12.84 -5.02 -18.83
CA MET A 231 12.51 -6.27 -18.12
C MET A 231 12.00 -6.01 -16.69
N GLY A 232 12.26 -4.84 -16.15
CA GLY A 232 11.78 -4.39 -14.85
C GLY A 232 10.27 -4.19 -14.79
N ARG A 233 9.61 -3.97 -15.94
CA ARG A 233 8.16 -3.83 -16.01
C ARG A 233 7.49 -5.18 -15.72
N GLY A 234 6.39 -5.15 -14.97
CA GLY A 234 5.75 -6.34 -14.42
C GLY A 234 6.47 -6.88 -13.18
N LYS A 235 7.81 -6.79 -13.11
CA LYS A 235 8.59 -7.22 -11.94
C LYS A 235 8.46 -6.21 -10.79
N MET A 236 8.57 -4.92 -11.05
CA MET A 236 8.41 -3.88 -10.05
C MET A 236 7.00 -3.90 -9.49
N GLU A 237 5.98 -3.87 -10.35
CA GLU A 237 4.57 -3.88 -9.97
C GLU A 237 4.21 -5.12 -9.15
N ARG A 238 4.68 -6.30 -9.57
CA ARG A 238 4.50 -7.55 -8.81
C ARG A 238 5.12 -7.48 -7.42
N THR A 239 6.32 -6.91 -7.30
CA THR A 239 7.02 -6.82 -6.01
C THR A 239 6.26 -5.89 -5.05
N VAL A 240 5.79 -4.74 -5.54
CA VAL A 240 4.95 -3.82 -4.77
C VAL A 240 3.61 -4.47 -4.41
N ALA A 241 2.99 -5.18 -5.35
CA ALA A 241 1.74 -5.90 -5.11
C ALA A 241 1.87 -6.96 -4.00
N PHE A 242 3.01 -7.66 -3.87
CA PHE A 242 3.26 -8.56 -2.74
C PHE A 242 3.30 -7.83 -1.41
N ALA A 243 3.91 -6.66 -1.35
CA ALA A 243 3.91 -5.83 -0.13
C ALA A 243 2.50 -5.30 0.21
N MET A 244 1.74 -4.86 -0.79
CA MET A 244 0.34 -4.47 -0.61
C MET A 244 -0.52 -5.65 -0.12
N ALA A 245 -0.28 -6.85 -0.64
CA ALA A 245 -0.97 -8.07 -0.21
C ALA A 245 -0.68 -8.42 1.26
N GLY A 246 0.53 -8.15 1.76
CA GLY A 246 0.88 -8.27 3.18
C GLY A 246 -0.01 -7.38 4.05
N ILE A 247 -0.03 -6.08 3.78
CA ILE A 247 -0.89 -5.11 4.49
C ILE A 247 -2.37 -5.56 4.41
N ALA A 248 -2.83 -5.95 3.23
CA ALA A 248 -4.20 -6.42 3.03
C ALA A 248 -4.52 -7.69 3.87
N ALA A 249 -3.56 -8.60 4.02
CA ALA A 249 -3.72 -9.80 4.84
C ALA A 249 -3.88 -9.44 6.33
N THR A 250 -3.06 -8.53 6.84
CA THR A 250 -3.18 -8.00 8.21
C THR A 250 -4.54 -7.34 8.44
N LEU A 251 -4.97 -6.44 7.52
CA LEU A 251 -6.28 -5.79 7.61
C LEU A 251 -7.45 -6.78 7.53
N SER A 252 -7.37 -7.78 6.65
CA SER A 252 -8.41 -8.82 6.53
C SER A 252 -8.56 -9.61 7.81
N LYS A 253 -7.44 -9.95 8.46
CA LYS A 253 -7.45 -10.68 9.74
C LYS A 253 -8.03 -9.81 10.86
N LEU A 254 -7.64 -8.54 10.96
CA LEU A 254 -8.21 -7.60 11.93
C LEU A 254 -9.71 -7.42 11.72
N ALA A 255 -10.15 -7.28 10.48
CA ALA A 255 -11.56 -7.16 10.14
C ALA A 255 -12.36 -8.42 10.49
N PHE A 256 -11.79 -9.60 10.29
CA PHE A 256 -12.41 -10.86 10.71
C PHE A 256 -12.59 -10.93 12.24
N ASP A 257 -11.53 -10.65 13.01
CA ASP A 257 -11.60 -10.59 14.46
C ASP A 257 -12.65 -9.58 14.93
N ALA A 258 -12.67 -8.39 14.33
CA ALA A 258 -13.63 -7.35 14.69
C ALA A 258 -15.08 -7.80 14.42
N CYS A 259 -15.37 -8.48 13.31
CA CYS A 259 -16.69 -9.05 13.03
C CYS A 259 -17.05 -10.11 14.08
N MET A 260 -16.12 -11.02 14.41
CA MET A 260 -16.34 -12.07 15.38
C MET A 260 -16.56 -11.50 16.78
N PHE A 261 -15.71 -10.58 17.22
CA PHE A 261 -15.78 -9.96 18.55
C PHE A 261 -17.00 -9.04 18.73
N ASN A 262 -17.50 -8.44 17.65
CA ASN A 262 -18.73 -7.66 17.67
C ASN A 262 -20.01 -8.52 17.62
N SER A 263 -19.90 -9.81 17.30
CA SER A 263 -21.06 -10.70 17.23
C SER A 263 -21.74 -10.86 18.58
N GLN A 264 -23.05 -11.14 18.56
CA GLN A 264 -23.86 -11.31 19.78
C GLN A 264 -23.36 -12.45 20.68
N ASN A 265 -22.71 -13.48 20.10
CA ASN A 265 -22.18 -14.62 20.85
C ASN A 265 -20.91 -14.29 21.64
N PHE A 266 -20.07 -13.38 21.11
CA PHE A 266 -18.84 -12.95 21.76
C PHE A 266 -19.05 -11.65 22.56
N GLY A 267 -19.54 -10.60 21.92
CA GLY A 267 -19.83 -9.32 22.57
C GLY A 267 -18.61 -8.65 23.22
N PHE A 268 -17.40 -8.93 22.69
CA PHE A 268 -16.14 -8.40 23.24
C PHE A 268 -15.91 -6.95 22.89
N ILE A 269 -16.36 -6.54 21.70
CA ILE A 269 -16.35 -5.15 21.27
C ILE A 269 -17.74 -4.70 20.84
N LYS A 270 -17.94 -3.39 20.85
CA LYS A 270 -19.14 -2.74 20.36
C LYS A 270 -18.77 -1.59 19.46
N LEU A 271 -19.42 -1.53 18.33
CA LEU A 271 -19.32 -0.38 17.41
C LEU A 271 -20.38 0.67 17.78
N PRO A 272 -20.05 1.97 17.66
CA PRO A 272 -21.05 3.03 17.73
C PRO A 272 -22.17 2.80 16.70
N ASP A 273 -23.39 3.18 17.03
CA ASP A 273 -24.57 2.93 16.19
C ASP A 273 -24.44 3.52 14.78
N GLN A 274 -23.81 4.70 14.66
CA GLN A 274 -23.55 5.36 13.38
C GLN A 274 -22.53 4.61 12.48
N PHE A 275 -21.84 3.61 13.01
CA PHE A 275 -20.85 2.80 12.29
C PHE A 275 -21.39 1.43 11.87
N THR A 276 -22.67 1.21 12.09
CA THR A 276 -23.35 -0.05 11.76
C THR A 276 -24.50 0.24 10.81
N THR A 277 -24.87 -0.76 10.02
CA THR A 277 -26.09 -0.71 9.22
C THR A 277 -27.19 -1.53 9.86
N GLY A 278 -28.43 -1.17 9.58
CA GLY A 278 -29.61 -1.86 10.10
C GLY A 278 -30.11 -2.97 9.17
N SER A 279 -31.19 -3.61 9.59
CA SER A 279 -31.96 -4.55 8.77
C SER A 279 -33.32 -3.98 8.46
N SER A 280 -33.81 -4.15 7.24
CA SER A 280 -35.15 -3.72 6.83
C SER A 280 -36.31 -4.45 7.51
N ILE A 281 -36.02 -5.62 8.14
CA ILE A 281 -37.04 -6.48 8.76
C ILE A 281 -36.72 -6.86 10.22
N MET A 282 -35.48 -6.61 10.69
CA MET A 282 -35.03 -6.95 12.04
C MET A 282 -34.56 -5.67 12.76
N PRO A 283 -35.43 -4.95 13.50
CA PRO A 283 -35.12 -3.60 14.01
C PRO A 283 -34.01 -3.57 15.07
N HIS A 284 -33.64 -4.70 15.65
CA HIS A 284 -32.58 -4.84 16.64
C HIS A 284 -31.20 -5.14 16.03
N LYS A 285 -31.13 -5.46 14.73
CA LYS A 285 -29.90 -5.97 14.09
C LYS A 285 -28.99 -4.81 13.66
N LYS A 286 -27.72 -4.89 14.07
CA LYS A 286 -26.65 -3.94 13.72
C LYS A 286 -25.52 -4.72 13.09
N ASN A 287 -25.22 -4.40 11.83
CA ASN A 287 -24.24 -5.14 11.03
C ASN A 287 -22.89 -4.43 11.01
N PRO A 288 -21.76 -5.14 11.09
CA PRO A 288 -20.42 -4.59 10.97
C PRO A 288 -19.97 -4.48 9.51
N ASP A 289 -20.82 -3.94 8.61
CA ASP A 289 -20.62 -4.00 7.15
C ASP A 289 -19.29 -3.43 6.69
N VAL A 290 -18.76 -2.42 7.39
CA VAL A 290 -17.44 -1.84 7.07
C VAL A 290 -16.34 -2.92 7.18
N PHE A 291 -16.35 -3.71 8.26
CA PHE A 291 -15.37 -4.76 8.44
C PHE A 291 -15.59 -5.94 7.47
N GLU A 292 -16.83 -6.25 7.13
CA GLU A 292 -17.15 -7.29 6.15
C GLU A 292 -16.64 -6.90 4.76
N LEU A 293 -16.90 -5.67 4.32
CA LEU A 293 -16.41 -5.15 3.04
C LEU A 293 -14.90 -4.99 3.03
N THR A 294 -14.29 -4.52 4.12
CA THR A 294 -12.83 -4.44 4.26
C THR A 294 -12.20 -5.82 4.09
N ARG A 295 -12.71 -6.84 4.78
CA ARG A 295 -12.25 -8.22 4.65
C ARG A 295 -12.33 -8.72 3.20
N ALA A 296 -13.45 -8.47 2.53
CA ALA A 296 -13.66 -8.91 1.15
C ALA A 296 -12.71 -8.19 0.16
N LYS A 297 -12.58 -6.86 0.27
CA LYS A 297 -11.65 -6.06 -0.54
C LYS A 297 -10.20 -6.47 -0.31
N CYS A 298 -9.78 -6.62 0.93
CA CYS A 298 -8.44 -7.06 1.29
C CYS A 298 -8.14 -8.50 0.82
N ASN A 299 -9.11 -9.42 0.87
CA ASN A 299 -8.95 -10.76 0.30
C ASN A 299 -8.78 -10.70 -1.23
N LYS A 300 -9.50 -9.81 -1.93
CA LYS A 300 -9.32 -9.58 -3.36
C LYS A 300 -7.92 -9.02 -3.67
N LEU A 301 -7.44 -8.04 -2.89
CA LEU A 301 -6.11 -7.45 -3.05
C LEU A 301 -4.97 -8.46 -2.85
N GLN A 302 -5.13 -9.48 -2.02
CA GLN A 302 -4.15 -10.56 -1.88
C GLN A 302 -3.96 -11.38 -3.17
N GLY A 303 -4.91 -11.35 -4.09
CA GLY A 303 -4.80 -11.95 -5.41
C GLY A 303 -4.08 -11.08 -6.47
N LEU A 304 -3.77 -9.82 -6.16
CA LEU A 304 -3.16 -8.89 -7.12
C LEU A 304 -1.79 -9.37 -7.66
N PRO A 305 -0.84 -9.86 -6.83
CA PRO A 305 0.44 -10.35 -7.33
C PRO A 305 0.27 -11.47 -8.36
N GLN A 306 -0.68 -12.36 -8.15
CA GLN A 306 -0.94 -13.48 -9.06
C GLN A 306 -1.48 -13.00 -10.41
N GLN A 307 -2.35 -11.99 -10.44
CA GLN A 307 -2.84 -11.40 -11.68
C GLN A 307 -1.68 -10.81 -12.50
N ILE A 308 -0.77 -10.05 -11.85
CA ILE A 308 0.39 -9.46 -12.52
C ILE A 308 1.35 -10.54 -13.03
N ILE A 309 1.56 -11.62 -12.26
CA ILE A 309 2.37 -12.76 -12.69
C ILE A 309 1.81 -13.38 -13.97
N LEU A 310 0.51 -13.63 -14.01
CA LEU A 310 -0.15 -14.26 -15.18
C LEU A 310 -0.07 -13.38 -16.42
N ILE A 311 -0.24 -12.06 -16.29
CA ILE A 311 -0.14 -11.11 -17.42
C ILE A 311 1.31 -11.04 -17.94
N SER A 312 2.30 -11.10 -17.08
CA SER A 312 3.72 -10.94 -17.44
C SER A 312 4.44 -12.25 -17.78
N ASN A 313 3.76 -13.39 -17.72
CA ASN A 313 4.35 -14.69 -18.02
C ASN A 313 4.66 -14.87 -19.51
N ASN A 314 5.70 -15.67 -19.79
CA ASN A 314 6.08 -16.10 -21.14
C ASN A 314 6.48 -14.97 -22.10
N LEU A 315 6.86 -13.81 -21.56
CA LEU A 315 7.38 -12.70 -22.35
C LEU A 315 8.90 -12.78 -22.42
N PRO A 316 9.52 -12.72 -23.62
CA PRO A 316 10.96 -12.58 -23.73
C PRO A 316 11.44 -11.19 -23.25
N SER A 317 12.77 -10.96 -23.21
CA SER A 317 13.32 -9.65 -22.88
C SER A 317 12.91 -8.60 -23.93
N GLY A 318 12.63 -7.38 -23.47
CA GLY A 318 12.13 -6.28 -24.28
C GLY A 318 10.73 -5.82 -23.87
N TYR A 319 10.12 -4.95 -24.68
CA TYR A 319 8.77 -4.43 -24.45
C TYR A 319 7.73 -5.27 -25.22
N PHE A 320 6.62 -5.54 -24.55
CA PHE A 320 5.44 -6.18 -25.14
C PHE A 320 4.17 -5.48 -24.69
N ARG A 321 3.18 -5.39 -25.57
CA ARG A 321 1.93 -4.70 -25.29
C ARG A 321 1.09 -5.39 -24.21
N ASP A 322 1.32 -6.68 -23.96
CA ASP A 322 0.74 -7.44 -22.84
C ASP A 322 0.87 -6.69 -21.50
N LEU A 323 2.01 -6.03 -21.28
CA LEU A 323 2.31 -5.28 -20.06
C LEU A 323 1.41 -4.04 -19.85
N GLN A 324 0.70 -3.60 -20.89
CA GLN A 324 -0.27 -2.51 -20.79
C GLN A 324 -1.41 -2.86 -19.82
N ILE A 325 -1.90 -4.11 -19.85
CA ILE A 325 -3.01 -4.59 -19.03
C ILE A 325 -2.68 -4.56 -17.53
N ILE A 326 -1.39 -4.58 -17.15
CA ILE A 326 -0.99 -4.48 -15.73
C ILE A 326 -1.53 -3.19 -15.10
N LYS A 327 -1.63 -2.09 -15.83
CA LYS A 327 -2.16 -0.81 -15.33
C LYS A 327 -3.59 -0.97 -14.80
N GLU A 328 -4.44 -1.74 -15.48
CA GLU A 328 -5.85 -1.93 -15.13
C GLU A 328 -6.06 -2.58 -13.76
N VAL A 329 -5.12 -3.43 -13.32
CA VAL A 329 -5.20 -4.13 -12.04
C VAL A 329 -4.35 -3.46 -10.96
N PHE A 330 -3.22 -2.85 -11.34
CA PHE A 330 -2.23 -2.31 -10.41
C PHE A 330 -2.57 -0.90 -9.92
N LEU A 331 -2.93 0.02 -10.82
CA LEU A 331 -3.14 1.43 -10.45
C LEU A 331 -4.34 1.61 -9.50
N PRO A 332 -5.54 1.05 -9.79
CA PRO A 332 -6.69 1.20 -8.89
C PRO A 332 -6.55 0.46 -7.55
N ALA A 333 -5.64 -0.52 -7.47
CA ALA A 333 -5.44 -1.29 -6.25
C ALA A 333 -4.91 -0.43 -5.09
N PHE A 334 -4.16 0.63 -5.38
CA PHE A 334 -3.72 1.59 -4.37
C PHE A 334 -4.88 2.31 -3.71
N ASP A 335 -5.84 2.79 -4.50
CA ASP A 335 -7.01 3.49 -3.97
C ASP A 335 -7.86 2.55 -3.10
N GLU A 336 -8.06 1.31 -3.55
CA GLU A 336 -8.82 0.33 -2.78
C GLU A 336 -8.15 -0.01 -1.44
N LEU A 337 -6.81 -0.15 -1.40
CA LEU A 337 -6.08 -0.41 -0.16
C LEU A 337 -6.09 0.82 0.78
N LYS A 338 -5.89 2.02 0.22
CA LYS A 338 -5.96 3.28 0.98
C LYS A 338 -7.33 3.48 1.63
N ASP A 339 -8.40 3.18 0.90
CA ASP A 339 -9.76 3.27 1.43
C ASP A 339 -9.98 2.27 2.59
N CYS A 340 -9.48 1.04 2.46
CA CYS A 340 -9.52 0.06 3.54
C CYS A 340 -8.76 0.54 4.78
N LEU A 341 -7.55 1.10 4.61
CA LEU A 341 -6.75 1.65 5.71
C LEU A 341 -7.47 2.81 6.41
N ARG A 342 -7.99 3.79 5.66
CA ARG A 342 -8.74 4.93 6.22
C ARG A 342 -9.95 4.47 7.02
N MET A 343 -10.73 3.53 6.47
CA MET A 343 -11.94 3.04 7.13
C MET A 343 -11.61 2.23 8.38
N VAL A 344 -10.62 1.33 8.33
CA VAL A 344 -10.20 0.57 9.52
C VAL A 344 -9.67 1.50 10.60
N THR A 345 -8.84 2.48 10.25
CA THR A 345 -8.35 3.49 11.19
C THR A 345 -9.49 4.24 11.87
N HIS A 346 -10.48 4.69 11.08
CA HIS A 346 -11.65 5.37 11.59
C HIS A 346 -12.46 4.50 12.55
N MET A 347 -12.71 3.25 12.18
CA MET A 347 -13.45 2.29 12.99
C MET A 347 -12.72 1.96 14.30
N MET A 348 -11.39 1.67 14.24
CA MET A 348 -10.59 1.29 15.40
C MET A 348 -10.41 2.42 16.40
N ARG A 349 -10.50 3.67 15.97
CA ARG A 349 -10.46 4.84 16.86
C ARG A 349 -11.66 4.91 17.78
N GLU A 350 -12.81 4.47 17.32
CA GLU A 350 -14.11 4.59 17.99
C GLU A 350 -14.64 3.27 18.59
N VAL A 351 -13.94 2.15 18.38
CA VAL A 351 -14.33 0.86 18.93
C VAL A 351 -14.36 0.92 20.48
N LYS A 352 -15.41 0.38 21.07
CA LYS A 352 -15.55 0.23 22.52
C LYS A 352 -15.36 -1.22 22.92
N VAL A 353 -14.56 -1.46 23.95
CA VAL A 353 -14.37 -2.80 24.50
C VAL A 353 -15.38 -3.06 25.62
N ASN A 354 -15.75 -4.33 25.78
CA ASN A 354 -16.53 -4.76 26.94
C ASN A 354 -15.56 -5.11 28.07
N GLU A 355 -15.55 -4.31 29.15
CA GLU A 355 -14.65 -4.49 30.29
C GLU A 355 -15.14 -5.61 31.25
N HIS A 356 -16.38 -6.10 31.06
CA HIS A 356 -17.06 -7.06 31.92
C HIS A 356 -17.18 -8.48 31.32
N ILE A 357 -16.41 -8.80 30.30
CA ILE A 357 -16.47 -10.12 29.61
C ILE A 357 -16.24 -11.25 30.59
N LEU A 358 -15.27 -11.11 31.50
CA LEU A 358 -14.87 -12.17 32.45
C LEU A 358 -15.76 -12.27 33.68
N ASP A 359 -16.85 -11.48 33.74
CA ASP A 359 -17.88 -11.66 34.77
C ASP A 359 -18.78 -12.85 34.45
N ASP A 360 -18.81 -13.33 33.21
CA ASP A 360 -19.54 -14.51 32.77
C ASP A 360 -18.82 -15.80 33.24
N ASP A 361 -19.55 -16.67 33.97
CA ASP A 361 -19.03 -17.90 34.54
C ASP A 361 -18.48 -18.88 33.50
N LYS A 362 -18.89 -18.79 32.24
CA LYS A 362 -18.35 -19.63 31.16
C LYS A 362 -16.84 -19.46 30.96
N TYR A 363 -16.27 -18.35 31.44
CA TYR A 363 -14.83 -18.06 31.36
C TYR A 363 -14.05 -18.44 32.62
N SER A 364 -14.70 -19.06 33.61
CA SER A 364 -14.06 -19.43 34.88
C SER A 364 -12.83 -20.33 34.71
N LEU A 365 -12.88 -21.25 33.75
CA LEU A 365 -11.78 -22.19 33.47
C LEU A 365 -10.60 -21.55 32.71
N LEU A 366 -10.75 -20.32 32.24
CA LEU A 366 -9.69 -19.52 31.60
C LEU A 366 -8.43 -19.42 32.48
N PHE A 367 -8.62 -19.37 33.80
CA PHE A 367 -7.57 -19.21 34.80
C PHE A 367 -6.98 -20.52 35.33
N SER A 368 -7.32 -21.68 34.75
CA SER A 368 -6.85 -22.99 35.21
C SER A 368 -5.32 -23.12 35.14
N VAL A 369 -4.69 -22.59 34.10
CA VAL A 369 -3.23 -22.58 33.95
C VAL A 369 -2.57 -21.66 34.98
N GLU A 370 -3.17 -20.53 35.31
CA GLU A 370 -2.67 -19.62 36.34
C GLU A 370 -2.65 -20.31 37.70
N GLU A 371 -3.66 -21.15 38.02
CA GLU A 371 -3.70 -21.93 39.26
C GLU A 371 -2.63 -23.03 39.23
N VAL A 372 -2.43 -23.74 38.12
CA VAL A 372 -1.31 -24.70 37.97
C VAL A 372 0.03 -23.99 38.25
N ASN A 373 0.28 -22.84 37.60
CA ASN A 373 1.51 -22.10 37.79
C ASN A 373 1.70 -21.62 39.23
N ARG A 374 0.63 -21.17 39.89
CA ARG A 374 0.67 -20.76 41.29
C ARG A 374 1.08 -21.95 42.22
N ARG A 375 0.56 -23.17 41.98
CA ARG A 375 0.94 -24.36 42.74
C ARG A 375 2.40 -24.76 42.48
N VAL A 376 2.86 -24.62 41.24
CA VAL A 376 4.27 -24.88 40.87
C VAL A 376 5.21 -23.91 41.57
N LEU A 377 4.87 -22.64 41.59
CA LEU A 377 5.66 -21.61 42.29
C LEU A 377 5.67 -21.84 43.82
N ALA A 378 4.65 -22.51 44.36
CA ALA A 378 4.59 -22.96 45.77
C ALA A 378 5.37 -24.26 46.04
N GLY A 379 6.08 -24.81 45.04
CA GLY A 379 6.97 -25.97 45.17
C GLY A 379 6.37 -27.31 44.72
N MET A 380 5.16 -27.35 44.17
CA MET A 380 4.56 -28.58 43.64
C MET A 380 5.14 -28.92 42.26
N PRO A 381 5.50 -30.17 41.94
CA PRO A 381 5.87 -30.57 40.59
C PRO A 381 4.78 -30.26 39.57
N PHE A 382 5.13 -29.78 38.40
CA PHE A 382 4.16 -29.36 37.38
C PHE A 382 3.10 -30.43 37.05
N ARG A 383 3.50 -31.68 36.86
CA ARG A 383 2.57 -32.75 36.52
C ARG A 383 1.56 -33.06 37.65
N ASP A 384 1.98 -32.88 38.87
CA ASP A 384 1.11 -33.10 40.06
C ASP A 384 0.14 -31.92 40.21
N ALA A 385 0.62 -30.68 40.03
CA ALA A 385 -0.19 -29.49 40.02
C ALA A 385 -1.27 -29.55 38.91
N TYR A 386 -0.86 -29.89 37.69
CA TYR A 386 -1.77 -30.06 36.54
C TYR A 386 -2.86 -31.11 36.84
N LYS A 387 -2.48 -32.33 37.32
CA LYS A 387 -3.42 -33.40 37.66
C LYS A 387 -4.37 -32.98 38.75
N GLN A 388 -3.87 -32.30 39.79
CA GLN A 388 -4.70 -31.89 40.91
C GLN A 388 -5.70 -30.80 40.52
N VAL A 389 -5.29 -29.80 39.71
CA VAL A 389 -6.22 -28.81 39.20
C VAL A 389 -7.28 -29.43 38.30
N GLY A 390 -6.91 -30.42 37.45
CA GLY A 390 -7.86 -31.17 36.65
C GLY A 390 -8.92 -31.88 37.49
N LEU A 391 -8.49 -32.58 38.56
CA LEU A 391 -9.40 -33.26 39.52
C LEU A 391 -10.30 -32.26 40.26
N ASP A 392 -9.78 -31.09 40.63
CA ASP A 392 -10.58 -30.04 41.28
C ASP A 392 -11.66 -29.48 40.33
N ILE A 393 -11.35 -29.35 39.01
CA ILE A 393 -12.32 -28.97 38.01
C ILE A 393 -13.41 -30.01 37.84
N GLU A 394 -13.03 -31.30 37.68
CA GLU A 394 -13.98 -32.40 37.54
C GLU A 394 -14.90 -32.56 38.78
N ALA A 395 -14.37 -32.29 39.96
CA ALA A 395 -15.12 -32.34 41.23
C ALA A 395 -15.95 -31.06 41.49
N GLY A 396 -15.92 -30.07 40.63
CA GLY A 396 -16.60 -28.77 40.82
C GLY A 396 -16.04 -27.94 41.99
N LYS A 397 -14.80 -28.19 42.39
CA LYS A 397 -14.13 -27.52 43.52
C LYS A 397 -13.18 -26.39 43.06
N PHE A 398 -12.99 -26.25 41.76
CA PHE A 398 -12.12 -25.22 41.22
C PHE A 398 -12.75 -23.83 41.39
N VAL A 399 -12.06 -22.99 42.14
CA VAL A 399 -12.42 -21.57 42.30
C VAL A 399 -11.32 -20.75 41.66
N PRO A 400 -11.59 -20.06 40.54
CA PRO A 400 -10.58 -19.28 39.83
C PRO A 400 -10.13 -18.08 40.64
N SER A 401 -8.82 -17.87 40.75
CA SER A 401 -8.27 -16.56 41.06
C SER A 401 -8.19 -15.80 39.72
N LYS A 402 -8.94 -14.70 39.58
CA LYS A 402 -8.90 -13.86 38.35
C LYS A 402 -7.66 -12.98 38.32
N SER A 403 -6.61 -13.24 39.09
CA SER A 403 -5.35 -12.53 39.11
C SER A 403 -4.40 -13.11 38.09
N VAL A 404 -3.90 -12.26 37.20
CA VAL A 404 -2.86 -12.58 36.20
C VAL A 404 -1.63 -11.78 36.53
N ASN A 405 -0.47 -12.45 36.65
CA ASN A 405 0.81 -11.80 36.94
C ASN A 405 1.86 -12.19 35.90
N HIS A 406 1.70 -11.73 34.68
CA HIS A 406 2.66 -11.92 33.60
C HIS A 406 3.60 -10.71 33.54
N THR A 407 4.92 -10.91 33.68
CA THR A 407 5.92 -9.84 33.77
C THR A 407 6.97 -9.90 32.66
N HIS A 408 7.03 -10.98 31.90
CA HIS A 408 7.97 -11.14 30.82
C HIS A 408 7.56 -10.27 29.61
N GLU A 409 8.52 -10.00 28.74
CA GLU A 409 8.37 -9.15 27.55
C GLU A 409 7.26 -9.65 26.65
N GLY A 410 6.43 -8.74 26.14
CA GLY A 410 5.32 -9.04 25.23
C GLY A 410 4.12 -9.73 25.90
N SER A 411 4.03 -9.76 27.23
CA SER A 411 2.90 -10.34 27.96
C SER A 411 1.96 -9.28 28.53
N ILE A 412 0.84 -9.71 29.15
CA ILE A 412 -0.22 -8.83 29.67
C ILE A 412 0.35 -7.70 30.57
N GLY A 413 1.28 -8.03 31.46
CA GLY A 413 1.89 -7.05 32.38
C GLY A 413 3.04 -6.21 31.78
N ASN A 414 3.50 -6.56 30.57
CA ASN A 414 4.64 -5.91 29.91
C ASN A 414 4.49 -5.96 28.37
N LEU A 415 3.63 -5.12 27.80
CA LEU A 415 3.24 -5.14 26.39
C LEU A 415 4.38 -4.77 25.41
N CYS A 416 5.45 -4.16 25.87
CA CYS A 416 6.57 -3.67 25.05
C CYS A 416 6.18 -2.68 23.94
N ASN A 417 5.09 -1.94 24.10
CA ASN A 417 4.57 -1.01 23.07
C ASN A 417 5.59 0.07 22.67
N GLU A 418 6.48 0.48 23.59
CA GLU A 418 7.56 1.44 23.27
C GLU A 418 8.58 0.83 22.30
N SER A 419 8.93 -0.44 22.47
CA SER A 419 9.84 -1.15 21.58
C SER A 419 9.22 -1.34 20.19
N ILE A 420 7.95 -1.71 20.13
CA ILE A 420 7.18 -1.84 18.87
C ILE A 420 7.11 -0.48 18.15
N THR A 421 6.87 0.60 18.90
CA THR A 421 6.87 1.98 18.36
C THR A 421 8.24 2.38 17.83
N ALA A 422 9.33 2.01 18.51
CA ALA A 422 10.69 2.28 18.04
C ALA A 422 11.00 1.52 16.73
N MET A 423 10.54 0.28 16.60
CA MET A 423 10.66 -0.51 15.36
C MET A 423 9.92 0.18 14.21
N MET A 424 8.68 0.60 14.40
CA MET A 424 7.89 1.30 13.38
C MET A 424 8.59 2.59 12.91
N ARG A 425 9.06 3.44 13.85
CA ARG A 425 9.81 4.65 13.52
C ARG A 425 11.08 4.36 12.71
N SER A 426 11.80 3.30 13.06
CA SER A 426 13.01 2.89 12.34
C SER A 426 12.70 2.49 10.90
N VAL A 427 11.62 1.75 10.67
CA VAL A 427 11.21 1.34 9.32
C VAL A 427 10.77 2.56 8.50
N ILE A 428 9.92 3.43 9.05
CA ILE A 428 9.45 4.64 8.36
C ILE A 428 10.65 5.55 8.00
N GLY A 429 11.59 5.75 8.93
CA GLY A 429 12.79 6.55 8.71
C GLY A 429 13.76 5.99 7.67
N SER A 430 13.55 4.74 7.22
CA SER A 430 14.38 4.11 6.19
C SER A 430 13.92 4.38 4.75
N PHE A 431 12.78 5.05 4.56
CA PHE A 431 12.32 5.51 3.24
C PHE A 431 12.96 6.87 2.89
N SER A 432 13.32 7.07 1.63
CA SER A 432 13.94 8.30 1.12
C SER A 432 12.92 9.30 0.56
N PHE A 433 11.76 9.43 1.19
CA PHE A 433 10.66 10.29 0.72
C PHE A 433 11.04 11.78 0.67
N GLU A 434 11.85 12.25 1.61
CA GLU A 434 12.29 13.64 1.65
C GLU A 434 13.02 14.04 0.36
N ARG A 435 13.97 13.20 -0.09
CA ARG A 435 14.70 13.42 -1.36
C ARG A 435 13.76 13.47 -2.56
N MET A 436 12.78 12.58 -2.61
CA MET A 436 11.76 12.54 -3.66
C MET A 436 10.93 13.83 -3.68
N ASN A 437 10.40 14.24 -2.52
CA ASN A 437 9.54 15.41 -2.39
C ASN A 437 10.28 16.71 -2.68
N GLU A 438 11.54 16.83 -2.25
CA GLU A 438 12.38 18.00 -2.57
C GLU A 438 12.69 18.10 -4.06
N ALA A 439 12.97 16.98 -4.72
CA ALA A 439 13.26 16.95 -6.15
C ALA A 439 12.01 17.36 -6.96
N GLU A 440 10.85 16.81 -6.64
CA GLU A 440 9.58 17.16 -7.26
C GLU A 440 9.27 18.67 -7.08
N LYS A 441 9.38 19.18 -5.86
CA LYS A 441 9.16 20.58 -5.53
C LYS A 441 10.07 21.51 -6.34
N LYS A 442 11.34 21.15 -6.52
CA LYS A 442 12.30 21.92 -7.32
C LYS A 442 11.93 21.95 -8.81
N LEU A 443 11.45 20.84 -9.38
CA LEU A 443 11.01 20.81 -10.79
C LEU A 443 9.77 21.69 -11.01
N ILE A 444 8.83 21.65 -10.08
CA ILE A 444 7.55 22.38 -10.21
C ILE A 444 7.74 23.88 -10.00
N HIS A 445 8.54 24.29 -9.02
CA HIS A 445 8.63 25.70 -8.61
C HIS A 445 9.91 26.43 -9.08
N GLY A 446 10.90 25.70 -9.58
CA GLY A 446 12.16 26.24 -10.10
C GLY A 446 13.21 26.35 -9.06
#